data_575243651f30786e3dd358fe136f7aa9
#
_entry.id   575243651f30786e3dd358fe136f7aa9
#
_cell.length_a   1.000
_cell.length_b   1.000
_cell.length_c   1.000
_cell.angle_alpha   90.00
_cell.angle_beta   90.00
_cell.angle_gamma   90.00
#
_symmetry.space_group_name_H-M   'P 1'
#
loop_
_entity.id
_entity.type
_entity.pdbx_description
1 polymer ?
#
loop_
_entity_poly.entity_id
_entity_poly.type
_entity_poly.pdbx_seq_one_letter_code
_entity_poly.pdbx_strand_id
1 'polypeptide(L)'
;TANGLCGFFLAPLSRKILQAEGPEKTFLIIGIAITLSWILCGIFFTAPDKEWRRKTEEALREKNKENGAIAQAEQKQYTSSEMMRTKNFYLLLATMLFGLISYFLVSPVSQTYQIELGIPSAVAVSAVMIGSIVNAGTRLVLPTLSDKVGRVVCIKGVLVMSILAMTVLAFTRSYTVTIAIILMYGCYGGIMGSFPSFTSSLFGIEHTGENYGFVMLGIVIATCGAPALSGFITGKGYGMHIVFATGIVFAVIALICLTILGHNLKHTKVTGKEKNDGISNDEEITGACEE
;
A
#
# COMPACT_ATOMS: atom_id res chain seq x y z
N THR A 1 -11.31 1.55 1.85
CA THR A 1 -11.73 2.85 2.44
C THR A 1 -12.22 2.68 3.87
N ALA A 2 -13.16 1.77 4.15
CA ALA A 2 -13.71 1.54 5.50
C ALA A 2 -12.61 1.24 6.53
N ASN A 3 -11.62 0.40 6.19
CA ASN A 3 -10.46 0.11 7.04
C ASN A 3 -9.65 1.40 7.38
N GLY A 4 -9.53 2.34 6.43
CA GLY A 4 -8.87 3.63 6.68
C GLY A 4 -9.60 4.51 7.69
N LEU A 5 -10.94 4.48 7.71
CA LEU A 5 -11.77 5.26 8.63
C LEU A 5 -11.91 4.65 10.02
N CYS A 6 -11.53 3.39 10.19
CA CYS A 6 -11.68 2.66 11.47
C CYS A 6 -11.02 3.42 12.63
N GLY A 7 -9.81 3.96 12.42
CA GLY A 7 -9.09 4.73 13.43
C GLY A 7 -9.81 6.00 13.88
N PHE A 8 -10.60 6.62 13.01
CA PHE A 8 -11.39 7.82 13.37
C PHE A 8 -12.42 7.52 14.46
N PHE A 9 -13.08 6.38 14.39
CA PHE A 9 -14.08 5.97 15.38
C PHE A 9 -13.46 5.25 16.57
N LEU A 10 -12.50 4.36 16.33
CA LEU A 10 -11.93 3.52 17.39
C LEU A 10 -10.94 4.26 18.29
N ALA A 11 -10.19 5.26 17.81
CA ALA A 11 -9.22 5.95 18.63
C ALA A 11 -9.86 6.67 19.84
N PRO A 12 -10.91 7.49 19.68
CA PRO A 12 -11.56 8.13 20.83
C PRO A 12 -12.33 7.14 21.69
N LEU A 13 -12.94 6.10 21.10
CA LEU A 13 -13.68 5.09 21.82
C LEU A 13 -12.76 4.24 22.71
N SER A 14 -11.68 3.72 22.14
CA SER A 14 -10.71 2.90 22.87
C SER A 14 -10.07 3.68 24.02
N ARG A 15 -9.81 4.97 23.82
CA ARG A 15 -9.28 5.83 24.87
C ARG A 15 -10.24 6.01 26.03
N LYS A 16 -11.52 6.25 25.77
CA LYS A 16 -12.53 6.38 26.84
C LYS A 16 -12.64 5.10 27.65
N ILE A 17 -12.67 3.94 26.98
CA ILE A 17 -12.74 2.64 27.66
C ILE A 17 -11.46 2.37 28.45
N LEU A 18 -10.29 2.69 27.89
CA LEU A 18 -8.99 2.53 28.54
C LEU A 18 -8.89 3.33 29.84
N GLN A 19 -9.40 4.55 29.84
CA GLN A 19 -9.41 5.43 31.03
C GLN A 19 -10.39 4.94 32.10
N ALA A 20 -11.50 4.32 31.69
CA ALA A 20 -12.54 3.86 32.63
C ALA A 20 -12.24 2.45 33.19
N GLU A 21 -11.77 1.54 32.37
CA GLU A 21 -11.74 0.10 32.69
C GLU A 21 -10.33 -0.52 32.67
N GLY A 22 -9.32 0.25 32.25
CA GLY A 22 -7.95 -0.23 32.13
C GLY A 22 -7.68 -1.05 30.86
N PRO A 23 -6.41 -1.44 30.60
CA PRO A 23 -5.99 -2.02 29.32
C PRO A 23 -6.61 -3.39 29.06
N GLU A 24 -6.64 -4.29 30.05
CA GLU A 24 -7.12 -5.66 29.86
C GLU A 24 -8.59 -5.71 29.42
N LYS A 25 -9.46 -4.98 30.13
CA LYS A 25 -10.88 -4.89 29.79
C LYS A 25 -11.13 -4.17 28.47
N THR A 26 -10.31 -3.19 28.12
CA THR A 26 -10.39 -2.50 26.83
C THR A 26 -10.19 -3.46 25.67
N PHE A 27 -9.15 -4.30 25.73
CA PHE A 27 -8.93 -5.33 24.71
C PHE A 27 -10.06 -6.34 24.65
N LEU A 28 -10.59 -6.76 25.80
CA LEU A 28 -11.70 -7.71 25.85
C LEU A 28 -12.97 -7.13 25.21
N ILE A 29 -13.36 -5.90 25.60
CA ILE A 29 -14.58 -5.24 25.09
C ILE A 29 -14.50 -5.02 23.58
N ILE A 30 -13.37 -4.46 23.11
CA ILE A 30 -13.16 -4.21 21.67
C ILE A 30 -13.08 -5.52 20.90
N GLY A 31 -12.40 -6.54 21.44
CA GLY A 31 -12.29 -7.85 20.84
C GLY A 31 -13.65 -8.54 20.68
N ILE A 32 -14.49 -8.52 21.72
CA ILE A 32 -15.86 -9.06 21.64
C ILE A 32 -16.70 -8.30 20.61
N ALA A 33 -16.64 -6.95 20.62
CA ALA A 33 -17.40 -6.12 19.68
C ALA A 33 -17.03 -6.39 18.23
N ILE A 34 -15.73 -6.53 17.93
CA ILE A 34 -15.25 -6.88 16.59
C ILE A 34 -15.71 -8.28 16.19
N THR A 35 -15.55 -9.27 17.08
CA THR A 35 -15.94 -10.66 16.81
C THR A 35 -17.45 -10.77 16.53
N LEU A 36 -18.28 -10.12 17.34
CA LEU A 36 -19.73 -10.08 17.12
C LEU A 36 -20.09 -9.41 15.79
N SER A 37 -19.41 -8.29 15.46
CA SER A 37 -19.61 -7.60 14.18
C SER A 37 -19.26 -8.51 12.98
N TRP A 38 -18.18 -9.28 13.09
CA TRP A 38 -17.78 -10.24 12.04
C TRP A 38 -18.77 -11.37 11.87
N ILE A 39 -19.28 -11.93 12.98
CA ILE A 39 -20.31 -13.00 12.94
C ILE A 39 -21.58 -12.45 12.29
N LEU A 40 -22.06 -11.29 12.74
CA LEU A 40 -23.26 -10.67 12.18
C LEU A 40 -23.11 -10.35 10.70
N CYS A 41 -22.00 -9.72 10.30
CA CYS A 41 -21.75 -9.46 8.87
C CYS A 41 -21.59 -10.74 8.06
N GLY A 42 -20.93 -11.77 8.63
CA GLY A 42 -20.70 -13.05 7.95
C GLY A 42 -21.99 -13.80 7.57
N ILE A 43 -23.06 -13.65 8.35
CA ILE A 43 -24.37 -14.24 8.06
C ILE A 43 -24.97 -13.67 6.76
N PHE A 44 -24.68 -12.41 6.44
CA PHE A 44 -25.18 -11.75 5.22
C PHE A 44 -24.27 -11.94 4.00
N PHE A 45 -23.08 -12.50 4.18
CA PHE A 45 -22.15 -12.74 3.09
C PHE A 45 -22.49 -14.05 2.36
N THR A 46 -23.17 -13.92 1.23
CA THR A 46 -23.36 -15.02 0.27
C THR A 46 -22.31 -14.91 -0.85
N ALA A 47 -21.65 -16.02 -1.17
CA ALA A 47 -20.74 -16.04 -2.31
C ALA A 47 -21.53 -15.80 -3.60
N PRO A 48 -21.09 -14.90 -4.49
CA PRO A 48 -21.79 -14.65 -5.75
C PRO A 48 -21.80 -15.91 -6.61
N ASP A 49 -22.95 -16.18 -7.24
CA ASP A 49 -23.15 -17.33 -8.11
C ASP A 49 -22.16 -17.35 -9.28
N LYS A 50 -21.80 -18.54 -9.77
CA LYS A 50 -20.84 -18.73 -10.87
C LYS A 50 -21.30 -17.99 -12.14
N GLU A 51 -22.60 -17.96 -12.40
CA GLU A 51 -23.17 -17.28 -13.55
C GLU A 51 -23.05 -15.75 -13.42
N TRP A 52 -23.25 -15.19 -12.23
CA TRP A 52 -23.07 -13.77 -11.96
C TRP A 52 -21.60 -13.36 -12.11
N ARG A 53 -20.66 -14.18 -11.64
CA ARG A 53 -19.22 -13.96 -11.82
C ARG A 53 -18.86 -13.88 -13.30
N ARG A 54 -19.32 -14.86 -14.09
CA ARG A 54 -19.07 -14.90 -15.53
C ARG A 54 -19.61 -13.66 -16.24
N LYS A 55 -20.86 -13.28 -15.99
CA LYS A 55 -21.48 -12.08 -16.58
C LYS A 55 -20.75 -10.80 -16.19
N THR A 56 -20.30 -10.71 -14.94
CA THR A 56 -19.53 -9.54 -14.46
C THR A 56 -18.15 -9.47 -15.09
N GLU A 57 -17.48 -10.60 -15.27
CA GLU A 57 -16.18 -10.68 -15.96
C GLU A 57 -16.31 -10.33 -17.44
N GLU A 58 -17.35 -10.82 -18.11
CA GLU A 58 -17.64 -10.48 -19.50
C GLU A 58 -17.94 -8.99 -19.66
N ALA A 59 -18.77 -8.40 -18.82
CA ALA A 59 -19.07 -6.98 -18.81
C ALA A 59 -17.84 -6.10 -18.51
N LEU A 60 -16.95 -6.54 -17.62
CA LEU A 60 -15.69 -5.87 -17.34
C LEU A 60 -14.72 -5.95 -18.53
N ARG A 61 -14.68 -7.09 -19.22
CA ARG A 61 -13.88 -7.25 -20.45
C ARG A 61 -14.37 -6.36 -21.59
N GLU A 62 -15.70 -6.25 -21.77
CA GLU A 62 -16.29 -5.34 -22.77
C GLU A 62 -15.99 -3.87 -22.43
N LYS A 63 -16.19 -3.47 -21.21
CA LYS A 63 -15.92 -2.09 -20.74
C LYS A 63 -14.43 -1.72 -20.84
N ASN A 64 -13.55 -2.68 -20.63
CA ASN A 64 -12.12 -2.49 -20.82
C ASN A 64 -11.74 -2.39 -22.30
N LYS A 65 -12.43 -3.09 -23.21
CA LYS A 65 -12.26 -2.95 -24.66
C LYS A 65 -12.72 -1.56 -25.16
N GLU A 66 -13.87 -1.09 -24.70
CA GLU A 66 -14.39 0.25 -25.07
C GLU A 66 -13.51 1.41 -24.59
N ASN A 67 -12.87 1.28 -23.40
CA ASN A 67 -12.02 2.32 -22.83
C ASN A 67 -10.58 2.36 -23.41
N GLY A 68 -10.32 1.76 -24.55
CA GLY A 68 -8.99 1.76 -25.20
C GLY A 68 -7.97 0.88 -24.48
N ALA A 69 -8.41 -0.04 -23.63
CA ALA A 69 -7.57 -1.02 -22.93
C ALA A 69 -7.16 -2.21 -23.82
N ILE A 70 -7.15 -2.02 -25.14
CA ILE A 70 -6.65 -3.01 -26.11
C ILE A 70 -5.22 -3.44 -25.75
N ALA A 71 -4.41 -2.51 -25.26
CA ALA A 71 -3.06 -2.80 -24.76
C ALA A 71 -3.00 -3.67 -23.48
N GLN A 72 -4.09 -3.84 -22.75
CA GLN A 72 -4.15 -4.72 -21.57
C GLN A 72 -4.64 -6.14 -21.92
N ALA A 73 -5.36 -6.29 -23.03
CA ALA A 73 -5.82 -7.61 -23.49
C ALA A 73 -4.68 -8.48 -24.05
N GLU A 74 -3.61 -7.85 -24.56
CA GLU A 74 -2.39 -8.52 -25.03
C GLU A 74 -1.35 -8.76 -23.93
N GLN A 75 -1.60 -8.25 -22.71
CA GLN A 75 -0.67 -8.41 -21.62
C GLN A 75 -0.64 -9.88 -21.16
N LYS A 76 0.57 -10.46 -21.06
CA LYS A 76 0.74 -11.82 -20.54
C LYS A 76 0.11 -11.95 -19.15
N GLN A 77 -0.80 -12.90 -19.01
CA GLN A 77 -1.42 -13.25 -17.74
C GLN A 77 -0.49 -14.20 -16.98
N TYR A 78 -0.06 -13.80 -15.80
CA TYR A 78 0.84 -14.59 -14.97
C TYR A 78 0.06 -15.33 -13.90
N THR A 79 0.25 -16.64 -13.82
CA THR A 79 -0.13 -17.42 -12.64
C THR A 79 0.76 -17.05 -11.45
N SER A 80 0.33 -17.32 -10.23
CA SER A 80 1.12 -17.01 -9.03
C SER A 80 2.51 -17.66 -9.04
N SER A 81 2.62 -18.89 -9.58
CA SER A 81 3.90 -19.58 -9.72
C SER A 81 4.84 -18.93 -10.74
N GLU A 82 4.32 -18.47 -11.87
CA GLU A 82 5.10 -17.73 -12.86
C GLU A 82 5.52 -16.35 -12.34
N MET A 83 4.60 -15.66 -11.66
CA MET A 83 4.87 -14.35 -11.04
C MET A 83 6.05 -14.44 -10.06
N MET A 84 6.04 -15.42 -9.15
CA MET A 84 7.10 -15.63 -8.15
C MET A 84 8.48 -15.93 -8.77
N ARG A 85 8.55 -16.36 -10.03
CA ARG A 85 9.82 -16.56 -10.76
C ARG A 85 10.37 -15.27 -11.36
N THR A 86 9.61 -14.17 -11.35
CA THR A 86 10.03 -12.90 -11.94
C THR A 86 10.78 -12.00 -10.94
N LYS A 87 11.82 -11.31 -11.41
CA LYS A 87 12.52 -10.29 -10.61
C LYS A 87 11.60 -9.12 -10.20
N ASN A 88 10.61 -8.81 -11.04
CA ASN A 88 9.66 -7.72 -10.80
C ASN A 88 8.76 -7.99 -9.59
N PHE A 89 8.42 -9.26 -9.31
CA PHE A 89 7.68 -9.64 -8.11
C PHE A 89 8.46 -9.31 -6.84
N TYR A 90 9.73 -9.69 -6.76
CA TYR A 90 10.56 -9.42 -5.58
C TYR A 90 10.82 -7.93 -5.37
N LEU A 91 10.98 -7.16 -6.46
CA LEU A 91 11.12 -5.71 -6.38
C LEU A 91 9.81 -5.04 -5.89
N LEU A 92 8.66 -5.52 -6.36
CA LEU A 92 7.37 -5.04 -5.91
C LEU A 92 7.11 -5.39 -4.44
N LEU A 93 7.38 -6.65 -4.03
CA LEU A 93 7.28 -7.13 -2.66
C LEU A 93 8.21 -6.33 -1.73
N ALA A 94 9.47 -6.12 -2.12
CA ALA A 94 10.43 -5.33 -1.36
C ALA A 94 9.99 -3.86 -1.23
N THR A 95 9.45 -3.28 -2.29
CA THR A 95 8.91 -1.91 -2.25
C THR A 95 7.77 -1.81 -1.24
N MET A 96 6.84 -2.78 -1.22
CA MET A 96 5.75 -2.81 -0.26
C MET A 96 6.25 -3.01 1.17
N LEU A 97 7.13 -4.00 1.37
CA LEU A 97 7.73 -4.31 2.67
C LEU A 97 8.43 -3.09 3.28
N PHE A 98 9.43 -2.56 2.58
CA PHE A 98 10.27 -1.48 3.10
C PHE A 98 9.53 -0.14 3.17
N GLY A 99 8.61 0.13 2.24
CA GLY A 99 7.75 1.31 2.27
C GLY A 99 6.79 1.32 3.47
N LEU A 100 6.26 0.15 3.84
CA LEU A 100 5.31 0.03 4.95
C LEU A 100 5.98 -0.10 6.34
N ILE A 101 7.23 -0.57 6.42
CA ILE A 101 7.98 -0.60 7.69
C ILE A 101 8.00 0.81 8.31
N SER A 102 8.24 1.86 7.53
CA SER A 102 8.24 3.25 8.00
C SER A 102 6.94 3.62 8.71
N TYR A 103 5.79 3.24 8.16
CA TYR A 103 4.50 3.49 8.79
C TYR A 103 4.32 2.67 10.08
N PHE A 104 4.68 1.38 10.07
CA PHE A 104 4.50 0.51 11.23
C PHE A 104 5.48 0.80 12.38
N LEU A 105 6.58 1.51 12.11
CA LEU A 105 7.45 2.08 13.15
C LEU A 105 6.77 3.26 13.88
N VAL A 106 5.92 4.02 13.19
CA VAL A 106 5.27 5.22 13.73
C VAL A 106 3.91 4.91 14.35
N SER A 107 3.09 4.12 13.67
CA SER A 107 1.67 3.93 14.02
C SER A 107 1.43 3.47 15.46
N PRO A 108 2.14 2.47 16.03
CA PRO A 108 1.91 2.00 17.39
C PRO A 108 2.27 3.03 18.46
N VAL A 109 3.27 3.87 18.19
CA VAL A 109 3.82 4.83 19.14
C VAL A 109 3.36 6.27 18.91
N SER A 110 2.54 6.49 17.90
CA SER A 110 2.16 7.83 17.42
C SER A 110 1.55 8.73 18.49
N GLN A 111 0.73 8.21 19.38
CA GLN A 111 0.14 8.99 20.48
C GLN A 111 1.12 9.15 21.64
N THR A 112 1.75 8.07 22.07
CA THR A 112 2.70 8.04 23.19
C THR A 112 3.87 8.99 22.94
N TYR A 113 4.46 8.95 21.75
CA TYR A 113 5.57 9.81 21.37
C TYR A 113 5.19 11.31 21.39
N GLN A 114 4.00 11.67 20.94
CA GLN A 114 3.52 13.05 21.02
C GLN A 114 3.36 13.51 22.48
N ILE A 115 2.82 12.66 23.35
CA ILE A 115 2.63 12.95 24.76
C ILE A 115 3.98 13.11 25.47
N GLU A 116 4.97 12.26 25.16
CA GLU A 116 6.35 12.37 25.68
C GLU A 116 7.03 13.68 25.29
N LEU A 117 6.68 14.24 24.12
CA LEU A 117 7.13 15.57 23.69
C LEU A 117 6.37 16.73 24.32
N GLY A 118 5.44 16.47 25.27
CA GLY A 118 4.63 17.48 25.93
C GLY A 118 3.43 17.97 25.11
N ILE A 119 3.10 17.31 23.99
CA ILE A 119 1.92 17.64 23.20
C ILE A 119 0.67 17.14 23.95
N PRO A 120 -0.37 18.00 24.10
CA PRO A 120 -1.58 17.60 24.79
C PRO A 120 -2.19 16.33 24.20
N SER A 121 -2.63 15.42 25.06
CA SER A 121 -3.15 14.13 24.61
C SER A 121 -4.40 14.24 23.71
N ALA A 122 -5.17 15.32 23.83
CA ALA A 122 -6.28 15.62 22.92
C ALA A 122 -5.79 15.87 21.50
N VAL A 123 -4.66 16.58 21.32
CA VAL A 123 -4.04 16.84 20.02
C VAL A 123 -3.48 15.53 19.43
N ALA A 124 -2.82 14.70 20.25
CA ALA A 124 -2.30 13.41 19.83
C ALA A 124 -3.40 12.46 19.32
N VAL A 125 -4.55 12.42 19.98
CA VAL A 125 -5.71 11.65 19.50
C VAL A 125 -6.29 12.23 18.23
N SER A 126 -6.44 13.56 18.16
CA SER A 126 -6.92 14.24 16.95
C SER A 126 -6.03 13.99 15.75
N ALA A 127 -4.70 13.88 15.93
CA ALA A 127 -3.76 13.53 14.87
C ALA A 127 -4.06 12.15 14.27
N VAL A 128 -4.36 11.14 15.10
CA VAL A 128 -4.73 9.79 14.63
C VAL A 128 -6.08 9.81 13.91
N MET A 129 -7.05 10.57 14.43
CA MET A 129 -8.37 10.71 13.80
C MET A 129 -8.26 11.36 12.41
N ILE A 130 -7.57 12.50 12.32
CA ILE A 130 -7.34 13.21 11.05
C ILE A 130 -6.51 12.33 10.11
N GLY A 131 -5.45 11.68 10.62
CA GLY A 131 -4.63 10.74 9.88
C GLY A 131 -5.46 9.61 9.27
N SER A 132 -6.45 9.09 10.00
CA SER A 132 -7.36 8.06 9.51
C SER A 132 -8.24 8.55 8.35
N ILE A 133 -8.71 9.79 8.41
CA ILE A 133 -9.46 10.44 7.31
C ILE A 133 -8.54 10.60 6.08
N VAL A 134 -7.32 11.11 6.30
CA VAL A 134 -6.33 11.28 5.23
C VAL A 134 -5.97 9.93 4.60
N ASN A 135 -5.77 8.87 5.41
CA ASN A 135 -5.56 7.50 4.93
C ASN A 135 -6.72 7.03 4.03
N ALA A 136 -7.96 7.22 4.45
CA ALA A 136 -9.13 6.85 3.65
C ALA A 136 -9.22 7.66 2.35
N GLY A 137 -8.94 8.95 2.41
CA GLY A 137 -8.93 9.86 1.25
C GLY A 137 -7.84 9.48 0.24
N THR A 138 -6.62 9.22 0.68
CA THR A 138 -5.52 8.83 -0.20
C THR A 138 -5.73 7.47 -0.88
N ARG A 139 -6.43 6.54 -0.24
CA ARG A 139 -6.83 5.26 -0.85
C ARG A 139 -7.78 5.42 -2.04
N LEU A 140 -8.56 6.50 -2.09
CA LEU A 140 -9.45 6.80 -3.21
C LEU A 140 -8.75 7.65 -4.28
N VAL A 141 -8.06 8.70 -3.84
CA VAL A 141 -7.49 9.70 -4.74
C VAL A 141 -6.26 9.17 -5.48
N LEU A 142 -5.37 8.48 -4.77
CA LEU A 142 -4.08 8.10 -5.34
C LEU A 142 -4.17 7.07 -6.48
N PRO A 143 -5.00 6.01 -6.43
CA PRO A 143 -5.19 5.13 -7.57
C PRO A 143 -5.68 5.87 -8.80
N THR A 144 -6.69 6.75 -8.65
CA THR A 144 -7.23 7.56 -9.76
C THR A 144 -6.18 8.51 -10.34
N LEU A 145 -5.36 9.14 -9.49
CA LEU A 145 -4.26 9.98 -9.92
C LEU A 145 -3.17 9.16 -10.62
N SER A 146 -2.89 7.95 -10.11
CA SER A 146 -1.86 7.07 -10.65
C SER A 146 -2.18 6.55 -12.05
N ASP A 147 -3.45 6.44 -12.40
CA ASP A 147 -3.88 6.07 -13.75
C ASP A 147 -3.60 7.19 -14.78
N LYS A 148 -3.57 8.46 -14.33
CA LYS A 148 -3.29 9.63 -15.19
C LYS A 148 -1.78 9.96 -15.27
N VAL A 149 -1.09 9.95 -14.13
CA VAL A 149 0.32 10.41 -14.03
C VAL A 149 1.32 9.23 -14.17
N GLY A 150 0.84 8.03 -13.93
CA GLY A 150 1.65 6.80 -13.95
C GLY A 150 1.90 6.25 -12.54
N ARG A 151 1.70 4.95 -12.39
CA ARG A 151 1.70 4.25 -11.09
C ARG A 151 3.04 4.35 -10.36
N VAL A 152 4.14 4.13 -11.09
CA VAL A 152 5.49 4.23 -10.52
C VAL A 152 5.78 5.65 -10.01
N VAL A 153 5.37 6.68 -10.75
CA VAL A 153 5.61 8.09 -10.37
C VAL A 153 4.83 8.45 -9.11
N CYS A 154 3.55 8.07 -9.03
CA CYS A 154 2.72 8.33 -7.84
C CYS A 154 3.26 7.64 -6.59
N ILE A 155 3.64 6.35 -6.68
CA ILE A 155 4.20 5.62 -5.52
C ILE A 155 5.56 6.20 -5.11
N LYS A 156 6.40 6.65 -6.07
CA LYS A 156 7.64 7.39 -5.75
C LYS A 156 7.35 8.66 -4.96
N GLY A 157 6.35 9.44 -5.36
CA GLY A 157 5.91 10.63 -4.63
C GLY A 157 5.50 10.32 -3.18
N VAL A 158 4.77 9.23 -2.97
CA VAL A 158 4.39 8.76 -1.62
C VAL A 158 5.62 8.36 -0.79
N LEU A 159 6.58 7.64 -1.37
CA LEU A 159 7.81 7.25 -0.67
C LEU A 159 8.69 8.45 -0.32
N VAL A 160 8.80 9.44 -1.22
CA VAL A 160 9.51 10.71 -0.92
C VAL A 160 8.82 11.45 0.22
N MET A 161 7.48 11.54 0.20
CA MET A 161 6.72 12.15 1.30
C MET A 161 6.93 11.39 2.62
N SER A 162 7.00 10.06 2.58
CA SER A 162 7.30 9.23 3.74
C SER A 162 8.70 9.51 4.30
N ILE A 163 9.72 9.67 3.44
CA ILE A 163 11.09 10.05 3.84
C ILE A 163 11.08 11.42 4.53
N LEU A 164 10.40 12.41 3.97
CA LEU A 164 10.30 13.75 4.57
C LEU A 164 9.59 13.70 5.93
N ALA A 165 8.48 13.00 6.04
CA ALA A 165 7.76 12.85 7.29
C ALA A 165 8.61 12.14 8.36
N MET A 166 9.31 11.06 8.01
CA MET A 166 10.22 10.36 8.92
C MET A 166 11.41 11.22 9.35
N THR A 167 11.92 12.08 8.46
CA THR A 167 12.99 13.04 8.78
C THR A 167 12.49 14.04 9.83
N VAL A 168 11.29 14.57 9.67
CA VAL A 168 10.68 15.45 10.69
C VAL A 168 10.55 14.72 12.03
N LEU A 169 10.07 13.46 12.04
CA LEU A 169 9.93 12.65 13.25
C LEU A 169 11.28 12.37 13.94
N ALA A 170 12.35 12.17 13.18
CA ALA A 170 13.66 11.85 13.71
C ALA A 170 14.37 13.07 14.32
N PHE A 171 14.24 14.25 13.69
CA PHE A 171 15.07 15.42 14.02
C PHE A 171 14.32 16.57 14.68
N THR A 172 12.98 16.55 14.68
CA THR A 172 12.16 17.65 15.24
C THR A 172 11.43 17.21 16.49
N ARG A 173 11.32 18.12 17.45
CA ARG A 173 10.60 17.91 18.73
C ARG A 173 9.56 19.00 18.98
N SER A 174 8.79 19.31 17.94
CA SER A 174 7.78 20.38 17.95
C SER A 174 6.43 19.83 17.49
N TYR A 175 5.40 20.67 17.51
CA TYR A 175 4.08 20.36 16.96
C TYR A 175 4.09 19.89 15.48
N THR A 176 5.17 20.13 14.73
CA THR A 176 5.37 19.61 13.38
C THR A 176 5.37 18.08 13.32
N VAL A 177 5.72 17.40 14.41
CA VAL A 177 5.62 15.95 14.58
C VAL A 177 4.19 15.46 14.35
N THR A 178 3.19 16.20 14.82
CA THR A 178 1.77 15.89 14.61
C THR A 178 1.41 15.85 13.13
N ILE A 179 1.89 16.83 12.37
CA ILE A 179 1.67 16.89 10.91
C ILE A 179 2.37 15.74 10.21
N ALA A 180 3.60 15.43 10.61
CA ALA A 180 4.36 14.30 10.05
C ALA A 180 3.65 12.95 10.29
N ILE A 181 3.06 12.76 11.47
CA ILE A 181 2.25 11.56 11.78
C ILE A 181 1.04 11.48 10.86
N ILE A 182 0.29 12.57 10.67
CA ILE A 182 -0.87 12.61 9.76
C ILE A 182 -0.45 12.25 8.33
N LEU A 183 0.69 12.79 7.85
CA LEU A 183 1.23 12.48 6.53
C LEU A 183 1.61 11.00 6.40
N MET A 184 2.17 10.38 7.44
CA MET A 184 2.50 8.95 7.45
C MET A 184 1.26 8.07 7.28
N TYR A 185 0.13 8.43 7.91
CA TYR A 185 -1.16 7.75 7.67
C TYR A 185 -1.62 7.88 6.22
N GLY A 186 -1.42 9.05 5.61
CA GLY A 186 -1.69 9.28 4.19
C GLY A 186 -0.81 8.43 3.28
N CYS A 187 0.49 8.34 3.57
CA CYS A 187 1.43 7.49 2.82
C CYS A 187 1.02 6.02 2.86
N TYR A 188 0.63 5.51 4.03
CA TYR A 188 0.11 4.16 4.18
C TYR A 188 -1.14 3.93 3.32
N GLY A 189 -2.11 4.86 3.37
CA GLY A 189 -3.32 4.80 2.56
C GLY A 189 -3.02 4.79 1.07
N GLY A 190 -2.08 5.62 0.64
CA GLY A 190 -1.64 5.74 -0.74
C GLY A 190 -1.00 4.45 -1.27
N ILE A 191 -0.10 3.83 -0.53
CA ILE A 191 0.51 2.55 -0.88
C ILE A 191 -0.58 1.48 -0.97
N MET A 192 -1.37 1.30 0.09
CA MET A 192 -2.40 0.27 0.16
C MET A 192 -3.51 0.42 -0.90
N GLY A 193 -3.81 1.65 -1.33
CA GLY A 193 -4.77 1.91 -2.40
C GLY A 193 -4.24 1.60 -3.79
N SER A 194 -2.95 1.87 -4.04
CA SER A 194 -2.36 1.78 -5.38
C SER A 194 -1.80 0.41 -5.73
N PHE A 195 -1.39 -0.39 -4.75
CA PHE A 195 -0.73 -1.69 -5.00
C PHE A 195 -1.60 -2.74 -5.69
N PRO A 196 -2.92 -2.88 -5.40
CA PRO A 196 -3.76 -3.84 -6.14
C PRO A 196 -3.77 -3.56 -7.64
N SER A 197 -3.99 -2.28 -8.03
CA SER A 197 -3.99 -1.87 -9.43
C SER A 197 -2.59 -1.93 -10.06
N PHE A 198 -1.54 -1.71 -9.28
CA PHE A 198 -0.17 -1.85 -9.75
C PHE A 198 0.18 -3.33 -10.01
N THR A 199 -0.21 -4.25 -9.12
CA THR A 199 -0.02 -5.69 -9.29
C THR A 199 -0.74 -6.19 -10.53
N SER A 200 -2.01 -5.82 -10.73
CA SER A 200 -2.76 -6.21 -11.94
C SER A 200 -2.16 -5.67 -13.22
N SER A 201 -1.56 -4.48 -13.19
CA SER A 201 -0.89 -3.90 -14.37
C SER A 201 0.47 -4.54 -14.68
N LEU A 202 1.07 -5.25 -13.74
CA LEU A 202 2.35 -5.94 -13.96
C LEU A 202 2.14 -7.40 -14.38
N PHE A 203 1.17 -8.06 -13.78
CA PHE A 203 1.01 -9.52 -13.87
C PHE A 203 -0.30 -9.96 -14.53
N GLY A 204 -1.10 -9.00 -15.00
CA GLY A 204 -2.40 -9.26 -15.63
C GLY A 204 -3.54 -9.27 -14.63
N ILE A 205 -4.77 -9.24 -15.17
CA ILE A 205 -6.00 -9.10 -14.38
C ILE A 205 -6.62 -10.43 -13.96
N GLU A 206 -6.32 -11.52 -14.68
CA GLU A 206 -6.98 -12.82 -14.53
C GLU A 206 -6.73 -13.45 -13.15
N HIS A 207 -5.49 -13.39 -12.66
CA HIS A 207 -5.07 -13.94 -11.37
C HIS A 207 -4.74 -12.86 -10.33
N THR A 208 -5.29 -11.64 -10.48
CA THR A 208 -4.93 -10.49 -9.62
C THR A 208 -5.13 -10.76 -8.14
N GLY A 209 -6.21 -11.46 -7.75
CA GLY A 209 -6.52 -11.75 -6.34
C GLY A 209 -5.43 -12.59 -5.68
N GLU A 210 -5.02 -13.67 -6.32
CA GLU A 210 -3.97 -14.56 -5.84
C GLU A 210 -2.61 -13.86 -5.86
N ASN A 211 -2.26 -13.22 -6.97
CA ASN A 211 -1.01 -12.52 -7.15
C ASN A 211 -0.82 -11.40 -6.12
N TYR A 212 -1.86 -10.60 -5.89
CA TYR A 212 -1.82 -9.56 -4.87
C TYR A 212 -1.73 -10.15 -3.45
N GLY A 213 -2.34 -11.30 -3.20
CA GLY A 213 -2.20 -12.03 -1.93
C GLY A 213 -0.74 -12.33 -1.59
N PHE A 214 0.06 -12.77 -2.57
CA PHE A 214 1.51 -12.97 -2.37
C PHE A 214 2.27 -11.66 -2.17
N VAL A 215 1.92 -10.59 -2.86
CA VAL A 215 2.51 -9.26 -2.64
C VAL A 215 2.20 -8.76 -1.23
N MET A 216 1.02 -9.07 -0.68
CA MET A 216 0.64 -8.70 0.69
C MET A 216 1.48 -9.39 1.78
N LEU A 217 2.28 -10.43 1.47
CA LEU A 217 3.27 -10.93 2.42
C LEU A 217 4.25 -9.84 2.88
N GLY A 218 4.50 -8.83 2.04
CA GLY A 218 5.29 -7.66 2.43
C GLY A 218 4.71 -6.90 3.62
N ILE A 219 3.38 -6.73 3.70
CA ILE A 219 2.75 -6.08 4.85
C ILE A 219 2.81 -6.95 6.11
N VAL A 220 2.67 -8.27 5.97
CA VAL A 220 2.77 -9.20 7.11
C VAL A 220 4.15 -9.08 7.75
N ILE A 221 5.21 -9.15 6.94
CA ILE A 221 6.59 -9.02 7.41
C ILE A 221 6.83 -7.63 8.02
N ALA A 222 6.32 -6.56 7.40
CA ALA A 222 6.45 -5.20 7.91
C ALA A 222 5.74 -5.00 9.26
N THR A 223 4.55 -5.56 9.41
CA THR A 223 3.73 -5.42 10.63
C THR A 223 4.37 -6.13 11.82
N CYS A 224 4.97 -7.30 11.62
CA CYS A 224 5.68 -8.03 12.67
C CYS A 224 7.09 -7.47 12.89
N GLY A 225 7.78 -7.13 11.82
CA GLY A 225 9.19 -6.71 11.87
C GLY A 225 9.38 -5.31 12.45
N ALA A 226 8.51 -4.36 12.15
CA ALA A 226 8.67 -2.98 12.63
C ALA A 226 8.59 -2.85 14.15
N PRO A 227 7.58 -3.41 14.86
CA PRO A 227 7.56 -3.38 16.33
C PRO A 227 8.74 -4.14 16.97
N ALA A 228 9.13 -5.29 16.40
CA ALA A 228 10.28 -6.04 16.88
C ALA A 228 11.58 -5.23 16.77
N LEU A 229 11.78 -4.56 15.63
CA LEU A 229 12.92 -3.67 15.41
C LEU A 229 12.90 -2.47 16.37
N SER A 230 11.75 -1.83 16.54
CA SER A 230 11.57 -0.72 17.49
C SER A 230 11.89 -1.18 18.91
N GLY A 231 11.36 -2.31 19.35
CA GLY A 231 11.63 -2.89 20.67
C GLY A 231 13.09 -3.26 20.87
N PHE A 232 13.78 -3.77 19.85
CA PHE A 232 15.21 -4.07 19.91
C PHE A 232 16.06 -2.79 20.06
N ILE A 233 15.74 -1.73 19.31
CA ILE A 233 16.47 -0.46 19.37
C ILE A 233 16.28 0.21 20.74
N THR A 234 15.03 0.31 21.19
CA THR A 234 14.69 0.95 22.47
C THR A 234 15.16 0.13 23.67
N GLY A 235 15.13 -1.21 23.58
CA GLY A 235 15.65 -2.12 24.59
C GLY A 235 17.17 -2.00 24.82
N LYS A 236 17.91 -1.50 23.82
CA LYS A 236 19.35 -1.15 23.94
C LYS A 236 19.58 0.26 24.52
N GLY A 237 18.54 0.97 24.92
CA GLY A 237 18.63 2.32 25.47
C GLY A 237 18.69 3.43 24.42
N TYR A 238 18.50 3.13 23.12
CA TYR A 238 18.44 4.15 22.11
C TYR A 238 17.05 4.83 22.09
N GLY A 239 17.05 6.14 21.84
CA GLY A 239 15.81 6.92 21.79
C GLY A 239 15.00 6.69 20.50
N MET A 240 13.73 7.09 20.51
CA MET A 240 12.80 6.96 19.38
C MET A 240 13.30 7.64 18.09
N HIS A 241 14.15 8.68 18.20
CA HIS A 241 14.75 9.33 17.03
C HIS A 241 15.56 8.36 16.15
N ILE A 242 16.26 7.38 16.77
CA ILE A 242 16.98 6.32 16.02
C ILE A 242 16.02 5.36 15.34
N VAL A 243 14.89 5.02 15.98
CA VAL A 243 13.85 4.20 15.36
C VAL A 243 13.32 4.89 14.09
N PHE A 244 13.05 6.19 14.15
CA PHE A 244 12.59 6.93 12.98
C PHE A 244 13.69 7.11 11.93
N ALA A 245 14.95 7.29 12.33
CA ALA A 245 16.08 7.33 11.41
C ALA A 245 16.23 5.99 10.65
N THR A 246 16.04 4.84 11.30
CA THR A 246 16.02 3.55 10.60
C THR A 246 14.86 3.44 9.60
N GLY A 247 13.72 4.05 9.90
CA GLY A 247 12.59 4.15 8.99
C GLY A 247 12.92 4.95 7.72
N ILE A 248 13.76 6.01 7.81
CA ILE A 248 14.25 6.73 6.63
C ILE A 248 15.04 5.78 5.71
N VAL A 249 15.95 4.98 6.29
CA VAL A 249 16.76 4.02 5.53
C VAL A 249 15.87 3.03 4.76
N PHE A 250 14.85 2.47 5.41
CA PHE A 250 13.91 1.56 4.76
C PHE A 250 13.09 2.23 3.66
N ALA A 251 12.62 3.46 3.87
CA ALA A 251 11.89 4.20 2.84
C ALA A 251 12.78 4.51 1.62
N VAL A 252 14.08 4.78 1.83
CA VAL A 252 15.07 4.96 0.75
C VAL A 252 15.29 3.64 0.00
N ILE A 253 15.42 2.52 0.69
CA ILE A 253 15.52 1.19 0.06
C ILE A 253 14.28 0.90 -0.79
N ALA A 254 13.08 1.19 -0.29
CA ALA A 254 11.84 1.05 -1.04
C ALA A 254 11.84 1.91 -2.33
N LEU A 255 12.32 3.15 -2.23
CA LEU A 255 12.43 4.06 -3.37
C LEU A 255 13.41 3.55 -4.42
N ILE A 256 14.54 2.97 -3.99
CA ILE A 256 15.53 2.34 -4.89
C ILE A 256 14.90 1.14 -5.59
N CYS A 257 14.27 0.22 -4.84
CA CYS A 257 13.58 -0.96 -5.41
C CYS A 257 12.53 -0.56 -6.45
N LEU A 258 11.71 0.44 -6.13
CA LEU A 258 10.70 0.96 -7.06
C LEU A 258 11.31 1.62 -8.30
N THR A 259 12.47 2.27 -8.14
CA THR A 259 13.16 2.91 -9.26
C THR A 259 13.73 1.87 -10.22
N ILE A 260 14.33 0.81 -9.68
CA ILE A 260 14.82 -0.34 -10.48
C ILE A 260 13.63 -1.01 -11.18
N LEU A 261 12.52 -1.25 -10.49
CA LEU A 261 11.31 -1.81 -11.07
C LEU A 261 10.81 -0.94 -12.25
N GLY A 262 10.74 0.38 -12.03
CA GLY A 262 10.31 1.32 -13.08
C GLY A 262 11.24 1.35 -14.28
N HIS A 263 12.54 1.17 -14.09
CA HIS A 263 13.53 1.07 -15.18
C HIS A 263 13.32 -0.22 -15.99
N ASN A 264 13.18 -1.37 -15.32
CA ASN A 264 12.93 -2.66 -15.97
C ASN A 264 11.67 -2.62 -16.84
N LEU A 265 10.59 -1.96 -16.34
CA LEU A 265 9.34 -1.84 -17.09
C LEU A 265 9.47 -0.98 -18.35
N LYS A 266 10.30 0.05 -18.34
CA LYS A 266 10.56 0.89 -19.51
C LYS A 266 11.34 0.09 -20.59
N HIS A 267 12.35 -0.65 -20.18
CA HIS A 267 13.14 -1.47 -21.10
C HIS A 267 12.30 -2.55 -21.78
N THR A 268 11.44 -3.24 -21.04
CA THR A 268 10.55 -4.27 -21.61
C THR A 268 9.59 -3.69 -22.65
N LYS A 269 9.08 -2.47 -22.44
CA LYS A 269 8.20 -1.79 -23.40
C LYS A 269 8.93 -1.38 -24.69
N VAL A 270 10.17 -0.92 -24.59
CA VAL A 270 10.96 -0.51 -25.77
C VAL A 270 11.30 -1.72 -26.64
N THR A 271 11.82 -2.79 -26.02
CA THR A 271 12.18 -4.03 -26.74
C THR A 271 10.95 -4.72 -27.38
N GLY A 272 9.77 -4.66 -26.73
CA GLY A 272 8.53 -5.18 -27.31
C GLY A 272 8.04 -4.36 -28.51
N LYS A 273 8.27 -3.04 -28.51
CA LYS A 273 7.88 -2.17 -29.62
C LYS A 273 8.81 -2.36 -30.82
N GLU A 274 10.12 -2.45 -30.62
CA GLU A 274 11.10 -2.73 -31.68
C GLU A 274 10.84 -4.07 -32.37
N LYS A 275 10.40 -5.09 -31.61
CA LYS A 275 10.08 -6.41 -32.18
C LYS A 275 8.80 -6.38 -33.02
N ASN A 276 7.79 -5.61 -32.66
CA ASN A 276 6.57 -5.45 -33.45
C ASN A 276 6.81 -4.59 -34.69
N ASP A 277 7.59 -3.53 -34.60
CA ASP A 277 7.94 -2.67 -35.73
C ASP A 277 8.83 -3.43 -36.76
N GLY A 278 9.67 -4.37 -36.27
CA GLY A 278 10.47 -5.27 -37.12
C GLY A 278 9.63 -6.29 -37.92
N ILE A 279 8.62 -6.88 -37.27
CA ILE A 279 7.72 -7.86 -37.92
C ILE A 279 6.83 -7.18 -38.97
N SER A 280 6.36 -5.96 -38.71
CA SER A 280 5.57 -5.17 -39.68
C SER A 280 6.37 -4.84 -40.97
N ASN A 281 7.65 -4.53 -40.81
CA ASN A 281 8.51 -4.24 -41.98
C ASN A 281 8.86 -5.50 -42.80
N ASP A 282 8.98 -6.67 -42.18
CA ASP A 282 9.26 -7.92 -42.88
C ASP A 282 8.03 -8.45 -43.66
N GLU A 283 6.80 -8.19 -43.17
CA GLU A 283 5.57 -8.52 -43.89
C GLU A 283 5.32 -7.57 -45.07
N GLU A 284 5.70 -6.30 -44.98
CA GLU A 284 5.58 -5.35 -46.10
C GLU A 284 6.59 -5.65 -47.23
N ILE A 285 7.78 -6.18 -46.87
CA ILE A 285 8.81 -6.57 -47.85
C ILE A 285 8.46 -7.90 -48.54
N THR A 286 7.83 -8.84 -47.85
CA THR A 286 7.40 -10.13 -48.47
C THR A 286 6.16 -9.98 -49.36
N GLY A 287 5.24 -9.07 -49.06
CA GLY A 287 4.07 -8.78 -49.88
C GLY A 287 4.38 -8.05 -51.20
N ALA A 288 5.54 -7.38 -51.30
CA ALA A 288 5.96 -6.65 -52.53
C ALA A 288 6.74 -7.55 -53.53
N CYS A 289 7.01 -8.80 -53.22
CA CYS A 289 7.68 -9.74 -54.09
C CYS A 289 6.73 -10.73 -54.77
N GLU A 290 5.43 -10.67 -54.54
CA GLU A 290 4.42 -11.56 -55.15
C GLU A 290 3.50 -10.86 -56.19
N GLU A 291 3.77 -9.62 -56.60
CA GLU A 291 3.20 -8.95 -57.78
C GLU A 291 4.28 -8.86 -58.89
#